data_f6acdc445e5174599ff5d1f544735267
#
_entry.id   f6acdc445e5174599ff5d1f544735267
#
_cell.length_a   1.000
_cell.length_b   1.000
_cell.length_c   1.000
_cell.angle_alpha   90.00
_cell.angle_beta   90.00
_cell.angle_gamma   90.00
#
_symmetry.space_group_name_H-M   'P 1'
#
loop_
_entity.id
_entity.type
_entity.pdbx_description
1 polymer ?
#
loop_
_entity_poly.entity_id
_entity_poly.type
_entity_poly.pdbx_seq_one_letter_code
_entity_poly.pdbx_strand_id
1 'polypeptide(L)'
;MYLIRLTDRLDDDRTRIVPIGATGPLSHDGGELDAEIAELAPAGLSAGTVQEFPRPLRRPAKVLLAHVGAGDEAGWRAAGAAVARALAGDEEAQVLLGEAASAEVVRGLAEGLWLGGYRYRDAREEPRTAEVDLVTSGSEAYAGSLTQAQVTARATWLARDLTNTPPSIKNPDWIAEEVSGAAAKRPGASVRVLAGDELARFGGLRAVGGGSRFKPCLVELTWAPPGATTHVVLVGKGITFDSGGISIKTREGMKRMKNDMAGAAAVAAATLGAAELGLPVRITALLPLAENAVSGAAYRPGDVITHYDGTTSESTNSDAEGRLVLADALGYAAGLDPDVVIDLATLTGAAPVALGPSIAALYSDSDELATALRQAGAEAGERMWRMPLNADYHELLRSDVADRHSSPTHGGGMAALFLRDFTGPYADRWAHLDIAGPAWTDTTEGELTRGGTGWGVRTLLRYLSALDRSQ
;
A
#
# COMPACT_ATOMS: atom_id res chain seq x y z
N MET A 1 -1.10 6.97 -17.25
CA MET A 1 -2.26 6.19 -16.75
C MET A 1 -3.23 6.01 -17.88
N TYR A 2 -3.89 4.85 -18.05
CA TYR A 2 -4.96 4.68 -19.03
C TYR A 2 -6.06 5.71 -18.82
N LEU A 3 -6.64 6.21 -19.91
CA LEU A 3 -7.90 6.94 -19.84
C LEU A 3 -9.02 5.91 -19.88
N ILE A 4 -9.74 5.74 -18.77
CA ILE A 4 -10.88 4.81 -18.68
C ILE A 4 -12.17 5.61 -18.65
N ARG A 5 -13.13 5.23 -19.50
CA ARG A 5 -14.45 5.85 -19.59
C ARG A 5 -15.54 4.80 -19.49
N LEU A 6 -16.67 5.20 -18.93
CA LEU A 6 -17.92 4.44 -18.99
C LEU A 6 -18.74 4.91 -20.19
N THR A 7 -19.28 3.98 -20.97
CA THR A 7 -20.09 4.29 -22.15
C THR A 7 -21.18 3.22 -22.37
N ASP A 8 -22.23 3.58 -23.06
CA ASP A 8 -23.27 2.67 -23.56
C ASP A 8 -23.09 2.31 -25.05
N ARG A 9 -22.02 2.83 -25.69
CA ARG A 9 -21.79 2.68 -27.13
C ARG A 9 -20.66 1.71 -27.43
N LEU A 10 -20.91 0.83 -28.39
CA LEU A 10 -19.91 -0.01 -29.02
C LEU A 10 -19.31 0.68 -30.23
N ASP A 11 -18.00 0.51 -30.43
CA ASP A 11 -17.23 0.91 -31.57
C ASP A 11 -16.48 -0.30 -32.14
N ASP A 12 -16.86 -0.69 -33.35
CA ASP A 12 -16.30 -1.89 -33.98
C ASP A 12 -14.87 -1.70 -34.48
N ASP A 13 -14.36 -0.47 -34.53
CA ASP A 13 -12.99 -0.19 -34.91
C ASP A 13 -11.98 -0.42 -33.74
N ARG A 14 -12.47 -0.46 -32.52
CA ARG A 14 -11.63 -0.67 -31.30
C ARG A 14 -11.40 -2.15 -30.99
N THR A 15 -10.24 -2.47 -30.39
CA THR A 15 -10.01 -3.81 -29.85
C THR A 15 -11.10 -4.19 -28.86
N ARG A 16 -11.74 -5.35 -29.10
CA ARG A 16 -12.82 -5.86 -28.24
C ARG A 16 -12.24 -6.76 -27.15
N ILE A 17 -12.58 -6.46 -25.91
CA ILE A 17 -12.24 -7.29 -24.74
C ILE A 17 -13.52 -7.93 -24.22
N VAL A 18 -13.54 -9.25 -24.20
CA VAL A 18 -14.69 -10.05 -23.76
C VAL A 18 -14.32 -10.77 -22.46
N PRO A 19 -15.01 -10.48 -21.37
CA PRO A 19 -14.79 -11.17 -20.10
C PRO A 19 -15.32 -12.61 -20.17
N ILE A 20 -14.48 -13.55 -19.69
CA ILE A 20 -14.81 -14.98 -19.65
C ILE A 20 -14.89 -15.42 -18.19
N GLY A 21 -16.06 -15.86 -17.77
CA GLY A 21 -16.30 -16.47 -16.46
C GLY A 21 -15.97 -17.97 -16.43
N ALA A 22 -16.34 -18.63 -15.33
CA ALA A 22 -16.09 -20.05 -15.14
C ALA A 22 -16.84 -20.95 -16.16
N THR A 23 -17.97 -20.49 -16.67
CA THR A 23 -18.85 -21.25 -17.59
C THR A 23 -18.86 -20.73 -19.03
N GLY A 24 -18.16 -19.63 -19.32
CA GLY A 24 -18.14 -19.04 -20.65
C GLY A 24 -18.17 -17.51 -20.64
N PRO A 25 -18.45 -16.88 -21.78
CA PRO A 25 -18.55 -15.42 -21.90
C PRO A 25 -19.59 -14.83 -20.95
N LEU A 26 -19.26 -13.70 -20.32
CA LEU A 26 -20.15 -12.98 -19.39
C LEU A 26 -20.96 -11.88 -20.09
N SER A 27 -20.67 -11.61 -21.36
CA SER A 27 -21.35 -10.58 -22.13
C SER A 27 -21.45 -10.98 -23.59
N HIS A 28 -22.49 -10.51 -24.25
CA HIS A 28 -22.80 -10.76 -25.65
C HIS A 28 -23.10 -9.45 -26.36
N ASP A 29 -22.69 -9.33 -27.63
CA ASP A 29 -23.04 -8.18 -28.49
C ASP A 29 -24.20 -8.49 -29.45
N GLY A 30 -24.66 -9.74 -29.46
CA GLY A 30 -25.78 -10.21 -30.26
C GLY A 30 -25.44 -10.48 -31.72
N GLY A 31 -24.13 -10.51 -32.07
CA GLY A 31 -23.64 -10.65 -33.43
C GLY A 31 -22.92 -11.96 -33.76
N GLU A 32 -22.31 -12.00 -34.96
CA GLU A 32 -21.48 -13.15 -35.41
C GLU A 32 -20.27 -13.42 -34.44
N LEU A 33 -19.80 -12.38 -33.77
CA LEU A 33 -18.68 -12.47 -32.84
C LEU A 33 -18.99 -13.39 -31.66
N ASP A 34 -20.22 -13.40 -31.17
CA ASP A 34 -20.63 -14.28 -30.06
C ASP A 34 -20.48 -15.75 -30.39
N ALA A 35 -20.82 -16.16 -31.63
CA ALA A 35 -20.66 -17.54 -32.07
C ALA A 35 -19.18 -17.92 -32.16
N GLU A 36 -18.33 -17.04 -32.68
CA GLU A 36 -16.87 -17.25 -32.75
C GLU A 36 -16.28 -17.36 -31.35
N ILE A 37 -16.67 -16.48 -30.41
CA ILE A 37 -16.19 -16.49 -29.01
C ILE A 37 -16.62 -17.76 -28.30
N ALA A 38 -17.85 -18.22 -28.49
CA ALA A 38 -18.34 -19.47 -27.88
C ALA A 38 -17.52 -20.69 -28.30
N GLU A 39 -17.00 -20.73 -29.53
CA GLU A 39 -16.12 -21.78 -30.03
C GLU A 39 -14.67 -21.64 -29.51
N LEU A 40 -14.19 -20.39 -29.36
CA LEU A 40 -12.80 -20.09 -29.02
C LEU A 40 -12.52 -20.01 -27.52
N ALA A 41 -13.53 -19.77 -26.68
CA ALA A 41 -13.37 -19.53 -25.26
C ALA A 41 -13.27 -20.85 -24.47
N PRO A 42 -12.07 -21.32 -24.10
CA PRO A 42 -11.97 -22.46 -23.20
C PRO A 42 -12.47 -22.06 -21.82
N ALA A 43 -13.37 -22.87 -21.28
CA ALA A 43 -13.85 -22.69 -19.90
C ALA A 43 -12.76 -23.06 -18.87
N GLY A 44 -12.82 -22.44 -17.68
CA GLY A 44 -12.04 -22.89 -16.52
C GLY A 44 -10.59 -22.39 -16.46
N LEU A 45 -10.19 -21.41 -17.24
CA LEU A 45 -8.89 -20.77 -17.08
C LEU A 45 -8.88 -19.84 -15.86
N SER A 46 -7.68 -19.69 -15.27
CA SER A 46 -7.48 -18.85 -14.09
C SER A 46 -7.73 -17.36 -14.38
N ALA A 47 -8.23 -16.63 -13.38
CA ALA A 47 -8.36 -15.19 -13.44
C ALA A 47 -7.01 -14.54 -13.83
N GLY A 48 -7.06 -13.52 -14.71
CA GLY A 48 -5.87 -12.86 -15.23
C GLY A 48 -5.20 -13.59 -16.42
N THR A 49 -5.81 -14.65 -16.96
CA THR A 49 -5.40 -15.21 -18.25
C THR A 49 -6.03 -14.39 -19.37
N VAL A 50 -5.24 -13.97 -20.35
CA VAL A 50 -5.71 -13.26 -21.56
C VAL A 50 -5.28 -14.03 -22.79
N GLN A 51 -6.23 -14.26 -23.70
CA GLN A 51 -5.99 -14.86 -25.01
C GLN A 51 -6.27 -13.84 -26.09
N GLU A 52 -5.38 -13.73 -27.06
CA GLU A 52 -5.47 -12.78 -28.17
C GLU A 52 -5.85 -13.48 -29.47
N PHE A 53 -6.87 -12.94 -30.14
CA PHE A 53 -7.36 -13.44 -31.42
C PHE A 53 -7.37 -12.30 -32.46
N PRO A 54 -6.39 -12.27 -33.38
CA PRO A 54 -6.38 -11.33 -34.50
C PRO A 54 -7.43 -11.70 -35.54
N ARG A 55 -8.17 -10.69 -36.03
CA ARG A 55 -9.24 -10.83 -37.03
C ARG A 55 -9.03 -9.81 -38.18
N PRO A 56 -7.93 -9.93 -38.94
CA PRO A 56 -7.44 -8.83 -39.83
C PRO A 56 -8.40 -8.41 -40.95
N LEU A 57 -9.37 -9.26 -41.28
CA LEU A 57 -10.36 -8.98 -42.33
C LEU A 57 -11.77 -8.70 -41.77
N ARG A 58 -11.91 -8.57 -40.45
CA ARG A 58 -13.19 -8.36 -39.76
C ARG A 58 -13.12 -7.17 -38.82
N ARG A 59 -14.29 -6.76 -38.31
CA ARG A 59 -14.42 -5.75 -37.25
C ARG A 59 -15.07 -6.41 -36.03
N PRO A 60 -14.53 -6.21 -34.83
CA PRO A 60 -13.21 -5.62 -34.53
C PRO A 60 -12.07 -6.48 -35.11
N ALA A 61 -10.97 -5.81 -35.45
CA ALA A 61 -9.79 -6.50 -36.05
C ALA A 61 -9.00 -7.36 -35.01
N LYS A 62 -9.27 -7.18 -33.75
CA LYS A 62 -8.64 -7.89 -32.62
C LYS A 62 -9.63 -8.12 -31.51
N VAL A 63 -9.60 -9.31 -30.92
CA VAL A 63 -10.37 -9.68 -29.73
C VAL A 63 -9.43 -10.21 -28.66
N LEU A 64 -9.63 -9.76 -27.43
CA LEU A 64 -8.98 -10.32 -26.24
C LEU A 64 -10.05 -11.03 -25.39
N LEU A 65 -9.84 -12.29 -25.08
CA LEU A 65 -10.64 -13.02 -24.08
C LEU A 65 -9.96 -12.90 -22.71
N ALA A 66 -10.61 -12.22 -21.78
CA ALA A 66 -10.04 -11.91 -20.46
C ALA A 66 -10.76 -12.75 -19.39
N HIS A 67 -10.06 -13.71 -18.80
CA HIS A 67 -10.62 -14.60 -17.79
C HIS A 67 -10.70 -13.94 -16.42
N VAL A 68 -11.92 -13.88 -15.85
CA VAL A 68 -12.22 -13.29 -14.53
C VAL A 68 -12.38 -14.33 -13.41
N GLY A 69 -12.16 -15.62 -13.72
CA GLY A 69 -12.28 -16.69 -12.73
C GLY A 69 -13.68 -16.79 -12.12
N ALA A 70 -13.78 -16.63 -10.81
CA ALA A 70 -15.06 -16.69 -10.09
C ALA A 70 -15.98 -15.48 -10.36
N GLY A 71 -15.49 -14.44 -11.05
CA GLY A 71 -16.25 -13.23 -11.34
C GLY A 71 -16.39 -12.27 -10.14
N ASP A 72 -15.64 -12.48 -9.07
CA ASP A 72 -15.52 -11.55 -7.94
C ASP A 72 -14.63 -10.35 -8.28
N GLU A 73 -14.62 -9.35 -7.40
CA GLU A 73 -13.81 -8.13 -7.61
C GLU A 73 -12.32 -8.43 -7.82
N ALA A 74 -11.78 -9.44 -7.13
CA ALA A 74 -10.39 -9.85 -7.26
C ALA A 74 -10.10 -10.47 -8.64
N GLY A 75 -11.00 -11.29 -9.14
CA GLY A 75 -10.92 -11.87 -10.48
C GLY A 75 -10.96 -10.82 -11.58
N TRP A 76 -11.85 -9.84 -11.46
CA TRP A 76 -11.92 -8.71 -12.38
C TRP A 76 -10.68 -7.82 -12.31
N ARG A 77 -10.10 -7.62 -11.12
CA ARG A 77 -8.83 -6.88 -10.95
C ARG A 77 -7.68 -7.62 -11.64
N ALA A 78 -7.59 -8.93 -11.48
CA ALA A 78 -6.58 -9.75 -12.15
C ALA A 78 -6.72 -9.70 -13.68
N ALA A 79 -7.95 -9.79 -14.19
CA ALA A 79 -8.24 -9.68 -15.62
C ALA A 79 -7.87 -8.29 -16.17
N GLY A 80 -8.25 -7.21 -15.49
CA GLY A 80 -7.89 -5.85 -15.88
C GLY A 80 -6.38 -5.64 -15.95
N ALA A 81 -5.64 -6.18 -14.98
CA ALA A 81 -4.18 -6.09 -14.97
C ALA A 81 -3.53 -6.87 -16.13
N ALA A 82 -4.07 -8.02 -16.48
CA ALA A 82 -3.59 -8.80 -17.62
C ALA A 82 -3.91 -8.12 -18.95
N VAL A 83 -5.11 -7.56 -19.10
CA VAL A 83 -5.49 -6.74 -20.24
C VAL A 83 -4.56 -5.56 -20.43
N ALA A 84 -4.26 -4.81 -19.36
CA ALA A 84 -3.34 -3.68 -19.41
C ALA A 84 -1.93 -4.05 -19.92
N ARG A 85 -1.51 -5.29 -19.69
CA ARG A 85 -0.24 -5.80 -20.24
C ARG A 85 -0.34 -6.30 -21.66
N ALA A 86 -1.52 -6.81 -22.07
CA ALA A 86 -1.77 -7.30 -23.42
C ALA A 86 -2.00 -6.18 -24.44
N LEU A 87 -2.53 -5.02 -23.98
CA LEU A 87 -2.70 -3.85 -24.83
C LEU A 87 -1.35 -3.24 -25.18
N ALA A 88 -1.09 -3.09 -26.47
CA ALA A 88 0.15 -2.53 -26.98
C ALA A 88 0.02 -1.01 -27.14
N GLY A 89 0.94 -0.25 -26.50
CA GLY A 89 1.14 1.16 -26.80
C GLY A 89 -0.11 2.05 -26.61
N ASP A 90 -0.51 2.72 -27.67
CA ASP A 90 -1.64 3.67 -27.70
C ASP A 90 -2.92 3.02 -28.25
N GLU A 91 -3.07 1.71 -28.09
CA GLU A 91 -4.22 0.95 -28.57
C GLU A 91 -5.51 1.38 -27.87
N GLU A 92 -6.55 1.68 -28.63
CA GLU A 92 -7.89 1.93 -28.13
C GLU A 92 -8.65 0.62 -27.99
N ALA A 93 -9.27 0.40 -26.83
CA ALA A 93 -9.95 -0.84 -26.52
C ALA A 93 -11.31 -0.62 -25.85
N GLN A 94 -12.17 -1.62 -25.94
CA GLN A 94 -13.46 -1.65 -25.25
C GLN A 94 -13.64 -2.95 -24.49
N VAL A 95 -14.03 -2.85 -23.22
CA VAL A 95 -14.44 -4.01 -22.41
C VAL A 95 -15.94 -4.09 -22.38
N LEU A 96 -16.49 -5.17 -22.90
CA LEU A 96 -17.92 -5.40 -22.94
C LEU A 96 -18.37 -6.00 -21.60
N LEU A 97 -18.99 -5.21 -20.71
CA LEU A 97 -19.46 -5.65 -19.41
C LEU A 97 -20.87 -6.26 -19.48
N GLY A 98 -21.74 -5.70 -20.31
CA GLY A 98 -23.12 -6.18 -20.45
C GLY A 98 -23.87 -6.25 -19.14
N GLU A 99 -24.56 -7.38 -18.90
CA GLU A 99 -25.32 -7.67 -17.67
C GLU A 99 -24.42 -7.99 -16.45
N ALA A 100 -23.13 -8.28 -16.68
CA ALA A 100 -22.18 -8.52 -15.59
C ALA A 100 -21.77 -7.23 -14.85
N ALA A 101 -22.16 -6.05 -15.33
CA ALA A 101 -21.79 -4.78 -14.72
C ALA A 101 -22.35 -4.63 -13.30
N SER A 102 -21.48 -4.34 -12.37
CA SER A 102 -21.79 -3.95 -11.00
C SER A 102 -20.73 -2.95 -10.48
N ALA A 103 -20.97 -2.38 -9.31
CA ALA A 103 -20.02 -1.48 -8.68
C ALA A 103 -18.66 -2.15 -8.43
N GLU A 104 -18.67 -3.41 -7.98
CA GLU A 104 -17.49 -4.23 -7.72
C GLU A 104 -16.75 -4.58 -9.02
N VAL A 105 -17.47 -4.95 -10.06
CA VAL A 105 -16.93 -5.29 -11.39
C VAL A 105 -16.19 -4.09 -11.99
N VAL A 106 -16.85 -2.93 -12.04
CA VAL A 106 -16.26 -1.69 -12.60
C VAL A 106 -15.04 -1.28 -11.76
N ARG A 107 -15.15 -1.34 -10.44
CA ARG A 107 -14.05 -0.99 -9.54
C ARG A 107 -12.87 -1.93 -9.71
N GLY A 108 -13.09 -3.25 -9.64
CA GLY A 108 -12.03 -4.24 -9.77
C GLY A 108 -11.31 -4.16 -11.11
N LEU A 109 -12.07 -4.14 -12.21
CA LEU A 109 -11.52 -4.06 -13.57
C LEU A 109 -10.69 -2.79 -13.78
N ALA A 110 -11.22 -1.61 -13.38
CA ALA A 110 -10.52 -0.34 -13.53
C ALA A 110 -9.26 -0.27 -12.66
N GLU A 111 -9.33 -0.70 -11.40
CA GLU A 111 -8.13 -0.83 -10.55
C GLU A 111 -7.08 -1.72 -11.22
N GLY A 112 -7.49 -2.87 -11.73
CA GLY A 112 -6.60 -3.81 -12.42
C GLY A 112 -5.91 -3.19 -13.64
N LEU A 113 -6.68 -2.54 -14.52
CA LEU A 113 -6.15 -1.84 -15.69
C LEU A 113 -5.09 -0.81 -15.31
N TRP A 114 -5.36 0.03 -14.31
CA TRP A 114 -4.39 1.03 -13.87
C TRP A 114 -3.19 0.40 -13.17
N LEU A 115 -3.40 -0.52 -12.23
CA LEU A 115 -2.31 -1.11 -11.44
C LEU A 115 -1.39 -2.01 -12.28
N GLY A 116 -1.96 -2.79 -13.21
CA GLY A 116 -1.19 -3.63 -14.14
C GLY A 116 -0.42 -2.84 -15.21
N GLY A 117 -0.93 -1.65 -15.53
CA GLY A 117 -0.28 -0.71 -16.43
C GLY A 117 0.80 0.16 -15.79
N TYR A 118 1.04 0.02 -14.48
CA TYR A 118 2.08 0.79 -13.79
C TYR A 118 3.48 0.49 -14.35
N ARG A 119 4.25 1.55 -14.56
CA ARG A 119 5.69 1.48 -14.84
C ARG A 119 6.36 2.56 -13.98
N TYR A 120 7.40 2.20 -13.24
CA TYR A 120 8.26 3.21 -12.64
C TYR A 120 9.00 3.92 -13.77
N ARG A 121 8.72 5.20 -13.96
CA ARG A 121 9.22 5.95 -15.11
C ARG A 121 10.71 6.28 -14.93
N ASP A 122 11.52 5.81 -15.87
CA ASP A 122 12.72 6.55 -16.26
C ASP A 122 12.23 7.83 -16.99
N ALA A 123 12.80 8.98 -16.65
CA ALA A 123 12.46 10.28 -17.24
C ALA A 123 12.59 10.35 -18.79
N ARG A 124 12.97 9.26 -19.41
CA ARG A 124 13.17 9.09 -20.85
C ARG A 124 11.99 8.50 -21.61
N GLU A 125 10.99 7.97 -20.91
CA GLU A 125 9.81 7.37 -21.57
C GLU A 125 8.63 8.33 -21.59
N GLU A 126 8.06 8.59 -22.77
CA GLU A 126 6.81 9.34 -22.89
C GLU A 126 5.64 8.54 -22.28
N PRO A 127 4.65 9.25 -21.68
CA PRO A 127 3.47 8.60 -21.13
C PRO A 127 2.64 7.97 -22.26
N ARG A 128 2.45 6.65 -22.21
CA ARG A 128 1.47 5.98 -23.08
C ARG A 128 0.07 6.26 -22.56
N THR A 129 -0.81 6.76 -23.42
CA THR A 129 -2.22 7.05 -23.11
C THR A 129 -3.11 6.14 -23.95
N ALA A 130 -3.19 4.86 -23.62
CA ALA A 130 -4.22 4.01 -24.19
C ALA A 130 -5.60 4.39 -23.59
N GLU A 131 -6.63 4.37 -24.43
CA GLU A 131 -8.01 4.59 -24.02
C GLU A 131 -8.73 3.24 -23.87
N VAL A 132 -9.44 3.07 -22.78
CA VAL A 132 -10.26 1.88 -22.53
C VAL A 132 -11.68 2.30 -22.15
N ASP A 133 -12.63 1.94 -22.99
CA ASP A 133 -14.04 2.17 -22.68
C ASP A 133 -14.64 0.93 -22.00
N LEU A 134 -15.31 1.13 -20.87
CA LEU A 134 -16.11 0.11 -20.20
C LEU A 134 -17.56 0.24 -20.69
N VAL A 135 -17.99 -0.73 -21.50
CA VAL A 135 -19.28 -0.68 -22.18
C VAL A 135 -20.35 -1.37 -21.36
N THR A 136 -21.35 -0.62 -20.91
CA THR A 136 -22.48 -1.13 -20.13
C THR A 136 -23.69 -0.22 -20.24
N SER A 137 -24.89 -0.79 -20.19
CA SER A 137 -26.12 -0.01 -20.05
C SER A 137 -26.17 0.66 -18.67
N GLY A 138 -26.68 1.90 -18.61
CA GLY A 138 -26.77 2.64 -17.35
C GLY A 138 -25.40 3.03 -16.77
N SER A 139 -24.44 3.33 -17.62
CA SER A 139 -23.05 3.66 -17.28
C SER A 139 -22.90 4.71 -16.17
N GLU A 140 -23.81 5.68 -16.08
CA GLU A 140 -23.81 6.74 -15.05
C GLU A 140 -23.89 6.17 -13.61
N ALA A 141 -24.57 5.05 -13.41
CA ALA A 141 -24.69 4.42 -12.08
C ALA A 141 -23.34 3.98 -11.49
N TYR A 142 -22.33 3.79 -12.33
CA TYR A 142 -21.01 3.28 -11.92
C TYR A 142 -19.93 4.37 -11.84
N ALA A 143 -20.28 5.63 -12.12
CA ALA A 143 -19.31 6.75 -12.11
C ALA A 143 -18.57 6.88 -10.76
N GLY A 144 -19.29 6.71 -9.64
CA GLY A 144 -18.69 6.71 -8.30
C GLY A 144 -17.66 5.59 -8.10
N SER A 145 -17.97 4.38 -8.56
CA SER A 145 -17.05 3.23 -8.48
C SER A 145 -15.80 3.43 -9.32
N LEU A 146 -15.95 3.99 -10.53
CA LEU A 146 -14.81 4.33 -11.38
C LEU A 146 -13.93 5.41 -10.74
N THR A 147 -14.53 6.45 -10.14
CA THR A 147 -13.79 7.49 -9.42
C THR A 147 -13.03 6.92 -8.23
N GLN A 148 -13.66 6.06 -7.43
CA GLN A 148 -13.01 5.39 -6.31
C GLN A 148 -11.81 4.55 -6.78
N ALA A 149 -11.99 3.75 -7.83
CA ALA A 149 -10.92 2.94 -8.42
C ALA A 149 -9.75 3.81 -8.91
N GLN A 150 -10.04 4.95 -9.55
CA GLN A 150 -9.03 5.87 -10.05
C GLN A 150 -8.20 6.49 -8.94
N VAL A 151 -8.85 6.96 -7.87
CA VAL A 151 -8.15 7.55 -6.72
C VAL A 151 -7.30 6.50 -6.01
N THR A 152 -7.86 5.30 -5.79
CA THR A 152 -7.14 4.17 -5.20
C THR A 152 -5.90 3.79 -6.01
N ALA A 153 -6.03 3.70 -7.33
CA ALA A 153 -4.91 3.38 -8.21
C ALA A 153 -3.83 4.49 -8.20
N ARG A 154 -4.21 5.77 -8.25
CA ARG A 154 -3.28 6.90 -8.16
C ARG A 154 -2.53 6.93 -6.84
N ALA A 155 -3.22 6.71 -5.73
CA ALA A 155 -2.61 6.62 -4.41
C ALA A 155 -1.61 5.44 -4.35
N THR A 156 -1.99 4.27 -4.87
CA THR A 156 -1.09 3.12 -4.95
C THR A 156 0.15 3.39 -5.82
N TRP A 157 -0.02 4.11 -6.94
CA TRP A 157 1.10 4.52 -7.79
C TRP A 157 2.04 5.46 -7.05
N LEU A 158 1.52 6.44 -6.31
CA LEU A 158 2.34 7.33 -5.48
C LEU A 158 3.20 6.53 -4.49
N ALA A 159 2.60 5.57 -3.77
CA ALA A 159 3.35 4.72 -2.85
C ALA A 159 4.42 3.88 -3.56
N ARG A 160 4.12 3.36 -4.76
CA ARG A 160 5.08 2.64 -5.60
C ARG A 160 6.22 3.55 -6.07
N ASP A 161 5.92 4.76 -6.51
CA ASP A 161 6.92 5.73 -6.98
C ASP A 161 7.86 6.12 -5.86
N LEU A 162 7.33 6.47 -4.68
CA LEU A 162 8.12 6.75 -3.49
C LEU A 162 9.04 5.57 -3.14
N THR A 163 8.51 4.34 -3.17
CA THR A 163 9.29 3.14 -2.83
C THR A 163 10.35 2.82 -3.86
N ASN A 164 10.06 2.97 -5.15
CA ASN A 164 10.97 2.61 -6.25
C ASN A 164 12.07 3.64 -6.48
N THR A 165 11.88 4.88 -6.05
CA THR A 165 12.88 5.94 -6.21
C THR A 165 14.24 5.53 -5.64
N PRO A 166 15.35 5.74 -6.35
CA PRO A 166 16.69 5.39 -5.88
C PRO A 166 17.08 6.10 -4.58
N PRO A 167 17.83 5.43 -3.66
CA PRO A 167 18.25 6.03 -2.39
C PRO A 167 19.12 7.27 -2.54
N SER A 168 19.81 7.43 -3.67
CA SER A 168 20.61 8.62 -3.97
C SER A 168 19.76 9.89 -4.15
N ILE A 169 18.46 9.73 -4.40
CA ILE A 169 17.47 10.81 -4.53
C ILE A 169 16.62 10.88 -3.27
N LYS A 170 16.09 9.73 -2.86
CA LYS A 170 15.12 9.57 -1.80
C LYS A 170 15.78 9.62 -0.41
N ASN A 171 15.99 10.79 0.12
CA ASN A 171 16.37 11.03 1.51
C ASN A 171 15.15 11.54 2.32
N PRO A 172 15.26 11.75 3.65
CA PRO A 172 14.13 12.21 4.47
C PRO A 172 13.51 13.53 3.97
N ASP A 173 14.33 14.53 3.63
CA ASP A 173 13.85 15.83 3.15
C ASP A 173 13.09 15.68 1.82
N TRP A 174 13.61 14.89 0.89
CA TRP A 174 12.95 14.64 -0.40
C TRP A 174 11.56 14.02 -0.23
N ILE A 175 11.40 13.01 0.67
CA ILE A 175 10.07 12.43 0.95
C ILE A 175 9.15 13.49 1.56
N ALA A 176 9.65 14.31 2.49
CA ALA A 176 8.87 15.36 3.12
C ALA A 176 8.37 16.38 2.07
N GLU A 177 9.23 16.76 1.10
CA GLU A 177 8.89 17.65 -0.02
C GLU A 177 7.84 17.02 -0.95
N GLU A 178 8.01 15.76 -1.36
CA GLU A 178 7.05 15.06 -2.23
C GLU A 178 5.66 14.94 -1.59
N VAL A 179 5.60 14.57 -0.30
CA VAL A 179 4.35 14.49 0.46
C VAL A 179 3.70 15.86 0.62
N SER A 180 4.51 16.90 0.93
CA SER A 180 4.02 18.27 1.05
C SER A 180 3.47 18.82 -0.27
N GLY A 181 4.19 18.59 -1.37
CA GLY A 181 3.76 18.97 -2.71
C GLY A 181 2.48 18.25 -3.16
N ALA A 182 2.32 16.98 -2.76
CA ALA A 182 1.10 16.23 -3.02
C ALA A 182 -0.08 16.72 -2.17
N ALA A 183 0.15 17.04 -0.89
CA ALA A 183 -0.88 17.56 0.01
C ALA A 183 -1.38 18.95 -0.42
N ALA A 184 -0.49 19.82 -0.89
CA ALA A 184 -0.84 21.16 -1.36
C ALA A 184 -1.86 21.18 -2.52
N LYS A 185 -2.01 20.07 -3.24
CA LYS A 185 -2.98 19.89 -4.33
C LYS A 185 -4.36 19.43 -3.82
N ARG A 186 -4.54 19.23 -2.51
CA ARG A 186 -5.77 18.68 -1.89
C ARG A 186 -6.27 19.64 -0.81
N PRO A 187 -7.32 20.44 -1.11
CA PRO A 187 -7.90 21.34 -0.13
C PRO A 187 -8.32 20.59 1.14
N GLY A 188 -7.96 21.12 2.30
CA GLY A 188 -8.22 20.47 3.59
C GLY A 188 -7.14 19.52 4.10
N ALA A 189 -6.16 19.17 3.26
CA ALA A 189 -4.95 18.49 3.71
C ALA A 189 -3.89 19.52 4.14
N SER A 190 -3.14 19.21 5.21
CA SER A 190 -2.05 20.02 5.71
C SER A 190 -0.86 19.16 6.10
N VAL A 191 0.35 19.74 6.03
CA VAL A 191 1.59 19.07 6.40
C VAL A 191 2.37 19.94 7.38
N ARG A 192 2.86 19.31 8.44
CA ARG A 192 3.87 19.87 9.34
C ARG A 192 5.10 18.96 9.31
N VAL A 193 6.27 19.53 9.15
CA VAL A 193 7.55 18.82 9.20
C VAL A 193 8.29 19.25 10.46
N LEU A 194 8.47 18.33 11.40
CA LEU A 194 9.26 18.55 12.61
C LEU A 194 10.70 18.11 12.33
N ALA A 195 11.65 19.02 12.56
CA ALA A 195 13.07 18.79 12.31
C ALA A 195 13.95 19.54 13.33
N GLY A 196 15.22 19.21 13.38
CA GLY A 196 16.19 19.87 14.26
C GLY A 196 15.79 19.79 15.74
N ASP A 197 15.66 20.96 16.39
CA ASP A 197 15.33 21.04 17.82
C ASP A 197 13.92 20.55 18.17
N GLU A 198 12.97 20.57 17.23
CA GLU A 198 11.64 20.02 17.43
C GLU A 198 11.67 18.51 17.66
N LEU A 199 12.74 17.83 17.22
CA LEU A 199 12.96 16.40 17.46
C LEU A 199 13.64 16.10 18.81
N ALA A 200 13.83 17.06 19.71
CA ALA A 200 14.58 16.86 20.96
C ALA A 200 14.07 15.65 21.78
N ARG A 201 12.75 15.38 21.76
CA ARG A 201 12.12 14.24 22.45
C ARG A 201 12.10 12.93 21.63
N PHE A 202 12.37 12.99 20.33
CA PHE A 202 12.32 11.82 19.44
C PHE A 202 13.68 11.11 19.41
N GLY A 203 14.04 10.47 20.54
CA GLY A 203 15.38 9.90 20.69
C GLY A 203 15.66 8.73 19.77
N GLY A 204 14.68 7.88 19.49
CA GLY A 204 14.79 6.78 18.52
C GLY A 204 15.05 7.31 17.10
N LEU A 205 14.25 8.28 16.67
CA LEU A 205 14.39 8.90 15.34
C LEU A 205 15.76 9.61 15.18
N ARG A 206 16.19 10.30 16.23
CA ARG A 206 17.50 10.98 16.25
C ARG A 206 18.66 9.99 16.28
N ALA A 207 18.56 8.92 17.04
CA ALA A 207 19.62 7.91 17.12
C ALA A 207 19.79 7.22 15.75
N VAL A 208 18.71 6.76 15.15
CA VAL A 208 18.76 6.09 13.83
C VAL A 208 19.28 7.01 12.74
N GLY A 209 18.77 8.25 12.66
CA GLY A 209 19.20 9.22 11.65
C GLY A 209 20.54 9.88 11.95
N GLY A 210 21.09 9.70 13.16
CA GLY A 210 22.32 10.38 13.60
C GLY A 210 23.58 9.99 12.85
N GLY A 211 23.59 8.78 12.26
CA GLY A 211 24.71 8.29 11.44
C GLY A 211 24.73 8.80 10.01
N SER A 212 23.61 9.30 9.50
CA SER A 212 23.52 9.78 8.13
C SER A 212 23.95 11.22 7.97
N ARG A 213 24.38 11.57 6.75
CA ARG A 213 24.55 12.98 6.34
C ARG A 213 23.20 13.70 6.19
N PHE A 214 22.14 12.97 5.92
CA PHE A 214 20.78 13.48 5.82
C PHE A 214 20.14 13.48 7.21
N LYS A 215 19.53 14.61 7.57
CA LYS A 215 18.93 14.74 8.90
C LYS A 215 17.58 14.05 8.96
N PRO A 216 17.23 13.41 10.09
CA PRO A 216 15.90 12.86 10.26
C PRO A 216 14.85 13.95 10.42
N CYS A 217 13.60 13.64 10.06
CA CYS A 217 12.45 14.48 10.33
C CYS A 217 11.20 13.63 10.58
N LEU A 218 10.21 14.20 11.25
CA LEU A 218 8.87 13.62 11.36
C LEU A 218 7.93 14.47 10.49
N VAL A 219 7.30 13.83 9.51
CA VAL A 219 6.22 14.44 8.74
C VAL A 219 4.88 14.08 9.38
N GLU A 220 4.09 15.08 9.72
CA GLU A 220 2.71 14.98 10.15
C GLU A 220 1.83 15.49 9.00
N LEU A 221 1.16 14.55 8.31
CA LEU A 221 0.20 14.84 7.25
C LEU A 221 -1.21 14.67 7.80
N THR A 222 -2.01 15.72 7.77
CA THR A 222 -3.36 15.72 8.32
C THR A 222 -4.40 15.95 7.22
N TRP A 223 -5.43 15.12 7.19
CA TRP A 223 -6.71 15.35 6.54
C TRP A 223 -7.77 15.54 7.62
N ALA A 224 -8.44 16.70 7.64
CA ALA A 224 -9.43 17.05 8.66
C ALA A 224 -10.67 17.69 8.02
N PRO A 225 -11.60 16.87 7.46
CA PRO A 225 -12.83 17.40 6.88
C PRO A 225 -13.75 17.95 7.97
N PRO A 226 -14.57 18.98 7.67
CA PRO A 226 -15.55 19.51 8.61
C PRO A 226 -16.52 18.42 9.07
N GLY A 227 -16.79 18.37 10.38
CA GLY A 227 -17.76 17.44 10.97
C GLY A 227 -17.25 16.01 11.19
N ALA A 228 -15.98 15.71 10.91
CA ALA A 228 -15.40 14.41 11.22
C ALA A 228 -15.44 14.17 12.75
N THR A 229 -16.02 13.04 13.15
CA THR A 229 -16.15 12.62 14.56
C THR A 229 -15.13 11.55 14.93
N THR A 230 -14.60 10.81 13.96
CA THR A 230 -13.61 9.76 14.17
C THR A 230 -12.23 10.26 13.76
N HIS A 231 -11.22 10.02 14.61
CA HIS A 231 -9.83 10.35 14.36
C HIS A 231 -8.98 9.09 14.24
N VAL A 232 -8.47 8.81 13.06
CA VAL A 232 -7.54 7.70 12.79
C VAL A 232 -6.13 8.25 12.69
N VAL A 233 -5.19 7.70 13.48
CA VAL A 233 -3.77 7.97 13.33
C VAL A 233 -3.12 6.80 12.59
N LEU A 234 -2.43 7.11 11.50
CA LEU A 234 -1.67 6.15 10.70
C LEU A 234 -0.18 6.43 10.91
N VAL A 235 0.57 5.42 11.33
CA VAL A 235 2.03 5.55 11.51
C VAL A 235 2.74 4.69 10.48
N GLY A 236 3.68 5.26 9.71
CA GLY A 236 4.40 4.53 8.67
C GLY A 236 5.91 4.55 8.88
N LYS A 237 6.56 3.37 8.99
CA LYS A 237 8.01 3.28 9.00
C LYS A 237 8.60 3.98 7.78
N GLY A 238 9.51 4.94 8.03
CA GLY A 238 10.07 5.83 7.00
C GLY A 238 11.59 5.74 6.89
N ILE A 239 12.17 4.55 6.93
CA ILE A 239 13.62 4.37 6.76
C ILE A 239 13.97 4.45 5.27
N THR A 240 14.49 5.59 4.84
CA THR A 240 14.70 5.89 3.41
C THR A 240 15.73 4.97 2.76
N PHE A 241 16.71 4.51 3.54
CA PHE A 241 17.61 3.41 3.24
C PHE A 241 18.13 2.80 4.54
N ASP A 242 18.22 1.47 4.59
CA ASP A 242 18.71 0.74 5.75
C ASP A 242 19.96 -0.07 5.41
N SER A 243 21.10 0.38 5.92
CA SER A 243 22.36 -0.36 5.87
C SER A 243 22.51 -1.41 6.97
N GLY A 244 21.61 -1.38 7.98
CA GLY A 244 21.75 -2.06 9.25
C GLY A 244 22.55 -1.26 10.29
N GLY A 245 23.06 -0.10 9.94
CA GLY A 245 23.94 0.68 10.82
C GLY A 245 25.24 -0.09 11.11
N ILE A 246 25.72 -0.03 12.36
CA ILE A 246 26.92 -0.76 12.81
C ILE A 246 26.74 -2.29 12.72
N SER A 247 25.51 -2.78 12.92
CA SER A 247 25.12 -4.19 12.66
C SER A 247 24.85 -4.41 11.18
N ILE A 248 25.87 -4.16 10.34
CA ILE A 248 25.75 -4.05 8.88
C ILE A 248 25.11 -5.29 8.25
N LYS A 249 24.16 -5.04 7.34
CA LYS A 249 23.47 -6.08 6.57
C LYS A 249 24.42 -6.80 5.60
N THR A 250 24.09 -8.04 5.26
CA THR A 250 24.73 -8.71 4.14
C THR A 250 24.41 -8.00 2.82
N ARG A 251 25.23 -8.22 1.78
CA ARG A 251 24.99 -7.68 0.43
C ARG A 251 23.58 -7.97 -0.08
N GLU A 252 23.12 -9.21 0.06
CA GLU A 252 21.77 -9.60 -0.41
C GLU A 252 20.66 -8.99 0.44
N GLY A 253 20.84 -8.90 1.76
CA GLY A 253 19.89 -8.24 2.66
C GLY A 253 19.76 -6.75 2.35
N MET A 254 20.87 -6.07 2.03
CA MET A 254 20.90 -4.63 1.76
C MET A 254 20.31 -4.23 0.41
N LYS A 255 20.35 -5.13 -0.59
CA LYS A 255 20.02 -4.84 -2.00
C LYS A 255 18.67 -4.18 -2.24
N ARG A 256 17.67 -4.49 -1.40
CA ARG A 256 16.30 -3.98 -1.53
C ARG A 256 15.96 -2.89 -0.54
N MET A 257 16.87 -2.46 0.33
CA MET A 257 16.59 -1.59 1.49
C MET A 257 16.14 -0.17 1.13
N LYS A 258 16.04 0.15 -0.16
CA LYS A 258 15.28 1.30 -0.61
C LYS A 258 13.76 1.16 -0.37
N ASN A 259 13.25 -0.06 -0.09
CA ASN A 259 11.86 -0.31 0.22
C ASN A 259 11.51 -0.11 1.70
N ASP A 260 12.48 0.20 2.55
CA ASP A 260 12.31 0.20 4.01
C ASP A 260 11.51 1.41 4.55
N MET A 261 11.01 2.21 3.64
CA MET A 261 10.07 3.30 3.87
C MET A 261 8.67 3.04 3.24
N ALA A 262 8.39 1.80 2.80
CA ALA A 262 7.12 1.47 2.17
C ALA A 262 5.91 1.68 3.10
N GLY A 263 6.09 1.53 4.43
CA GLY A 263 5.08 1.88 5.42
C GLY A 263 4.70 3.36 5.36
N ALA A 264 5.69 4.26 5.41
CA ALA A 264 5.46 5.71 5.28
C ALA A 264 4.81 6.07 3.94
N ALA A 265 5.27 5.45 2.84
CA ALA A 265 4.68 5.67 1.52
C ALA A 265 3.21 5.25 1.47
N ALA A 266 2.86 4.11 2.07
CA ALA A 266 1.49 3.60 2.08
C ALA A 266 0.55 4.48 2.90
N VAL A 267 0.95 4.88 4.12
CA VAL A 267 0.08 5.71 4.98
C VAL A 267 -0.08 7.13 4.41
N ALA A 268 0.98 7.72 3.86
CA ALA A 268 0.89 9.01 3.19
C ALA A 268 -0.04 8.97 1.97
N ALA A 269 0.13 7.97 1.10
CA ALA A 269 -0.68 7.81 -0.09
C ALA A 269 -2.15 7.51 0.24
N ALA A 270 -2.44 6.69 1.26
CA ALA A 270 -3.79 6.41 1.72
C ALA A 270 -4.46 7.67 2.29
N THR A 271 -3.74 8.48 3.09
CA THR A 271 -4.25 9.75 3.62
C THR A 271 -4.59 10.74 2.51
N LEU A 272 -3.70 10.87 1.51
CA LEU A 272 -3.94 11.72 0.34
C LEU A 272 -5.09 11.21 -0.52
N GLY A 273 -5.24 9.89 -0.66
CA GLY A 273 -6.36 9.26 -1.34
C GLY A 273 -7.69 9.50 -0.61
N ALA A 274 -7.69 9.38 0.71
CA ALA A 274 -8.87 9.67 1.54
C ALA A 274 -9.31 11.13 1.42
N ALA A 275 -8.33 12.07 1.40
CA ALA A 275 -8.60 13.48 1.16
C ALA A 275 -9.21 13.74 -0.23
N GLU A 276 -8.70 13.05 -1.26
CA GLU A 276 -9.22 13.17 -2.63
C GLU A 276 -10.62 12.58 -2.79
N LEU A 277 -10.95 11.52 -2.03
CA LEU A 277 -12.29 10.93 -1.95
C LEU A 277 -13.24 11.74 -1.06
N GLY A 278 -12.73 12.70 -0.29
CA GLY A 278 -13.53 13.47 0.66
C GLY A 278 -14.09 12.63 1.81
N LEU A 279 -13.36 11.58 2.26
CA LEU A 279 -13.86 10.71 3.32
C LEU A 279 -14.10 11.50 4.62
N PRO A 280 -15.24 11.31 5.31
CA PRO A 280 -15.64 12.11 6.49
C PRO A 280 -14.98 11.62 7.79
N VAL A 281 -13.68 11.29 7.71
CA VAL A 281 -12.86 10.82 8.82
C VAL A 281 -11.62 11.71 8.94
N ARG A 282 -11.29 12.15 10.15
CA ARG A 282 -10.02 12.83 10.42
C ARG A 282 -8.89 11.81 10.40
N ILE A 283 -7.84 12.11 9.65
CA ILE A 283 -6.66 11.24 9.54
C ILE A 283 -5.42 12.07 9.85
N THR A 284 -4.55 11.55 10.71
CA THR A 284 -3.20 12.07 10.90
C THR A 284 -2.20 10.98 10.57
N ALA A 285 -1.45 11.14 9.49
CA ALA A 285 -0.35 10.23 9.14
C ALA A 285 0.97 10.75 9.68
N LEU A 286 1.67 9.91 10.43
CA LEU A 286 2.99 10.19 11.03
C LEU A 286 4.05 9.40 10.28
N LEU A 287 5.01 10.09 9.68
CA LEU A 287 6.09 9.51 8.90
C LEU A 287 7.43 9.84 9.59
N PRO A 288 7.93 9.00 10.51
CA PRO A 288 9.26 9.16 11.09
C PRO A 288 10.31 8.79 10.02
N LEU A 289 10.90 9.80 9.39
CA LEU A 289 11.83 9.65 8.26
C LEU A 289 13.28 9.72 8.74
N ALA A 290 14.06 8.69 8.43
CA ALA A 290 15.48 8.62 8.71
C ALA A 290 16.21 7.73 7.70
N GLU A 291 17.52 7.90 7.56
CA GLU A 291 18.41 6.94 6.89
C GLU A 291 19.29 6.26 7.95
N ASN A 292 19.28 4.94 8.00
CA ASN A 292 20.16 4.15 8.87
C ASN A 292 21.49 3.89 8.17
N ALA A 293 22.49 4.70 8.50
CA ALA A 293 23.78 4.70 7.81
C ALA A 293 24.94 4.34 8.73
N VAL A 294 25.97 3.70 8.15
CA VAL A 294 27.24 3.40 8.82
C VAL A 294 28.11 4.64 8.84
N SER A 295 28.47 5.13 10.03
CA SER A 295 29.43 6.21 10.19
C SER A 295 30.03 6.23 11.59
N GLY A 296 31.00 7.12 11.82
CA GLY A 296 31.54 7.35 13.17
C GLY A 296 30.56 8.02 14.14
N ALA A 297 29.44 8.54 13.64
CA ALA A 297 28.37 9.16 14.44
C ALA A 297 27.15 8.24 14.63
N ALA A 298 27.15 7.04 14.06
CA ALA A 298 26.05 6.09 14.19
C ALA A 298 25.94 5.59 15.65
N TYR A 299 24.68 5.36 16.10
CA TYR A 299 24.45 4.72 17.38
C TYR A 299 24.96 3.26 17.37
N ARG A 300 25.23 2.73 18.55
CA ARG A 300 25.93 1.45 18.72
C ARG A 300 25.08 0.46 19.47
N PRO A 301 25.27 -0.83 19.24
CA PRO A 301 24.77 -1.86 20.14
C PRO A 301 25.21 -1.57 21.59
N GLY A 302 24.27 -1.61 22.54
CA GLY A 302 24.43 -1.25 23.94
C GLY A 302 24.10 0.19 24.29
N ASP A 303 23.86 1.07 23.32
CA ASP A 303 23.40 2.44 23.60
C ASP A 303 21.97 2.42 24.16
N VAL A 304 21.70 3.28 25.16
CA VAL A 304 20.37 3.49 25.73
C VAL A 304 19.73 4.71 25.08
N ILE A 305 18.53 4.52 24.56
CA ILE A 305 17.76 5.51 23.82
C ILE A 305 16.57 5.94 24.66
N THR A 306 16.38 7.24 24.87
CA THR A 306 15.20 7.81 25.52
C THR A 306 14.17 8.18 24.44
N HIS A 307 13.01 7.54 24.46
CA HIS A 307 11.93 7.74 23.50
C HIS A 307 11.07 8.97 23.80
N TYR A 308 10.16 9.28 22.86
CA TYR A 308 9.29 10.46 22.94
C TYR A 308 8.46 10.50 24.24
N ASP A 309 7.98 9.39 24.73
CA ASP A 309 7.20 9.26 25.97
C ASP A 309 8.06 9.37 27.26
N GLY A 310 9.38 9.43 27.13
CA GLY A 310 10.34 9.49 28.23
C GLY A 310 10.85 8.14 28.70
N THR A 311 10.30 7.03 28.20
CA THR A 311 10.82 5.69 28.49
C THR A 311 12.11 5.41 27.73
N THR A 312 12.87 4.41 28.19
CA THR A 312 14.18 4.08 27.64
C THR A 312 14.21 2.69 27.03
N SER A 313 15.00 2.50 25.97
CA SER A 313 15.31 1.18 25.42
C SER A 313 16.80 1.00 25.20
N GLU A 314 17.31 -0.18 25.57
CA GLU A 314 18.63 -0.64 25.20
C GLU A 314 18.60 -1.19 23.79
N SER A 315 19.42 -0.64 22.89
CA SER A 315 19.57 -1.13 21.53
C SER A 315 20.78 -2.04 21.44
N THR A 316 20.58 -3.33 21.20
CA THR A 316 21.68 -4.29 21.01
C THR A 316 21.89 -4.68 19.54
N ASN A 317 21.03 -4.20 18.66
CA ASN A 317 21.10 -4.44 17.23
C ASN A 317 20.67 -3.19 16.46
N SER A 318 21.60 -2.53 15.81
CA SER A 318 21.31 -1.33 15.02
C SER A 318 20.55 -1.63 13.71
N ASP A 319 20.36 -2.90 13.34
CA ASP A 319 19.49 -3.37 12.26
C ASP A 319 18.04 -3.62 12.73
N ALA A 320 17.70 -3.18 13.92
CA ALA A 320 16.34 -3.14 14.47
C ALA A 320 15.86 -1.69 14.67
N GLU A 321 16.25 -0.81 13.79
CA GLU A 321 16.04 0.64 13.77
C GLU A 321 14.58 1.03 13.59
N GLY A 322 13.83 0.26 12.78
CA GLY A 322 12.45 0.58 12.43
C GLY A 322 11.54 0.67 13.64
N ARG A 323 11.69 -0.23 14.61
CA ARG A 323 10.90 -0.18 15.84
C ARG A 323 11.26 1.01 16.74
N LEU A 324 12.47 1.53 16.66
CA LEU A 324 12.89 2.71 17.43
C LEU A 324 12.22 3.99 16.93
N VAL A 325 12.16 4.17 15.61
CA VAL A 325 11.48 5.33 15.02
C VAL A 325 9.97 5.24 15.16
N LEU A 326 9.40 4.02 15.08
CA LEU A 326 7.97 3.78 15.33
C LEU A 326 7.58 4.03 16.78
N ALA A 327 8.41 3.63 17.74
CA ALA A 327 8.20 3.88 19.17
C ALA A 327 8.01 5.36 19.47
N ASP A 328 8.86 6.21 18.91
CA ASP A 328 8.72 7.67 19.04
C ASP A 328 7.40 8.18 18.44
N ALA A 329 7.06 7.72 17.23
CA ALA A 329 5.85 8.14 16.55
C ALA A 329 4.57 7.65 17.24
N LEU A 330 4.58 6.43 17.80
CA LEU A 330 3.49 5.89 18.61
C LEU A 330 3.34 6.67 19.92
N GLY A 331 4.44 6.97 20.61
CA GLY A 331 4.41 7.83 21.80
C GLY A 331 3.89 9.23 21.51
N TYR A 332 4.23 9.80 20.34
CA TYR A 332 3.70 11.09 19.89
C TYR A 332 2.19 11.00 19.58
N ALA A 333 1.74 9.92 18.98
CA ALA A 333 0.34 9.68 18.63
C ALA A 333 -0.59 9.73 19.86
N ALA A 334 -0.13 9.35 21.05
CA ALA A 334 -0.91 9.42 22.28
C ALA A 334 -1.38 10.85 22.60
N GLY A 335 -0.59 11.86 22.24
CA GLY A 335 -0.95 13.27 22.43
C GLY A 335 -1.98 13.80 21.42
N LEU A 336 -2.33 13.03 20.39
CA LEU A 336 -3.30 13.39 19.36
C LEU A 336 -4.72 12.92 19.67
N ASP A 337 -4.90 12.14 20.75
CA ASP A 337 -6.18 11.56 21.20
C ASP A 337 -6.91 10.78 20.05
N PRO A 338 -6.31 9.72 19.52
CA PRO A 338 -6.88 8.96 18.42
C PRO A 338 -7.97 7.99 18.87
N ASP A 339 -8.98 7.77 18.02
CA ASP A 339 -9.95 6.68 18.18
C ASP A 339 -9.36 5.34 17.72
N VAL A 340 -8.49 5.37 16.71
CA VAL A 340 -7.80 4.20 16.17
C VAL A 340 -6.38 4.57 15.76
N VAL A 341 -5.43 3.67 16.04
CA VAL A 341 -4.05 3.79 15.57
C VAL A 341 -3.67 2.55 14.77
N ILE A 342 -3.15 2.75 13.57
CA ILE A 342 -2.64 1.65 12.72
C ILE A 342 -1.23 2.00 12.29
N ASP A 343 -0.26 1.12 12.57
CA ASP A 343 1.06 1.31 12.02
C ASP A 343 1.43 0.25 10.98
N LEU A 344 2.17 0.69 9.97
CA LEU A 344 2.66 -0.13 8.86
C LEU A 344 4.18 -0.05 8.78
N ALA A 345 4.83 -1.20 8.72
CA ALA A 345 6.28 -1.24 8.63
C ALA A 345 6.82 -2.46 7.88
N THR A 346 7.86 -2.27 7.13
CA THR A 346 8.77 -3.34 6.68
C THR A 346 9.68 -3.69 7.86
N LEU A 347 9.11 -4.40 8.86
CA LEU A 347 9.74 -4.42 10.18
C LEU A 347 10.68 -5.59 10.38
N THR A 348 10.23 -6.80 10.07
CA THR A 348 11.02 -7.99 10.43
C THR A 348 11.22 -8.95 9.25
N GLY A 349 12.43 -9.52 9.15
CA GLY A 349 12.67 -10.65 8.26
C GLY A 349 11.92 -11.92 8.66
N ALA A 350 11.40 -11.98 9.89
CA ALA A 350 10.64 -13.13 10.39
C ALA A 350 9.23 -13.23 9.76
N ALA A 351 8.59 -12.12 9.44
CA ALA A 351 7.26 -12.11 8.84
C ALA A 351 7.22 -12.86 7.50
N PRO A 352 8.05 -12.57 6.49
CA PRO A 352 8.07 -13.34 5.24
C PRO A 352 8.56 -14.79 5.41
N VAL A 353 9.36 -15.11 6.42
CA VAL A 353 9.76 -16.50 6.73
C VAL A 353 8.55 -17.28 7.23
N ALA A 354 7.69 -16.68 8.06
CA ALA A 354 6.53 -17.34 8.63
C ALA A 354 5.35 -17.41 7.65
N LEU A 355 5.11 -16.36 6.86
CA LEU A 355 3.87 -16.17 6.08
C LEU A 355 4.11 -16.14 4.56
N GLY A 356 5.35 -16.21 4.12
CA GLY A 356 5.72 -16.04 2.71
C GLY A 356 5.73 -14.56 2.26
N PRO A 357 6.03 -14.30 0.98
CA PRO A 357 6.25 -12.95 0.48
C PRO A 357 4.96 -12.17 0.18
N SER A 358 3.78 -12.77 0.26
CA SER A 358 2.53 -12.16 -0.20
C SER A 358 1.50 -11.89 0.91
N ILE A 359 1.82 -12.22 2.15
CA ILE A 359 0.90 -12.08 3.30
C ILE A 359 1.57 -11.22 4.36
N ALA A 360 0.88 -10.17 4.82
CA ALA A 360 1.35 -9.34 5.93
C ALA A 360 1.03 -10.00 7.28
N ALA A 361 1.86 -9.75 8.29
CA ALA A 361 1.53 -10.11 9.66
C ALA A 361 0.76 -8.97 10.33
N LEU A 362 -0.41 -9.29 10.88
CA LEU A 362 -1.25 -8.36 11.65
C LEU A 362 -1.15 -8.70 13.13
N TYR A 363 -0.85 -7.72 13.96
CA TYR A 363 -0.86 -7.81 15.42
C TYR A 363 -1.83 -6.78 15.99
N SER A 364 -2.73 -7.20 16.86
CA SER A 364 -3.66 -6.33 17.57
C SER A 364 -4.30 -7.08 18.72
N ASP A 365 -4.53 -6.42 19.85
CA ASP A 365 -5.35 -6.94 20.96
C ASP A 365 -6.85 -6.77 20.67
N SER A 366 -7.24 -5.85 19.76
CA SER A 366 -8.62 -5.63 19.36
C SER A 366 -9.08 -6.65 18.31
N ASP A 367 -10.05 -7.48 18.65
CA ASP A 367 -10.69 -8.42 17.72
C ASP A 367 -11.48 -7.71 16.63
N GLU A 368 -12.13 -6.61 17.00
CA GLU A 368 -12.92 -5.79 16.09
C GLU A 368 -12.02 -5.15 15.00
N LEU A 369 -10.96 -4.44 15.44
CA LEU A 369 -10.03 -3.79 14.53
C LEU A 369 -9.31 -4.81 13.63
N ALA A 370 -8.87 -5.95 14.21
CA ALA A 370 -8.21 -7.00 13.44
C ALA A 370 -9.15 -7.62 12.40
N THR A 371 -10.43 -7.80 12.73
CA THR A 371 -11.43 -8.34 11.80
C THR A 371 -11.72 -7.34 10.68
N ALA A 372 -11.93 -6.05 11.00
CA ALA A 372 -12.19 -5.01 10.03
C ALA A 372 -11.02 -4.82 9.03
N LEU A 373 -9.77 -4.83 9.53
CA LEU A 373 -8.58 -4.75 8.68
C LEU A 373 -8.43 -5.96 7.77
N ARG A 374 -8.68 -7.17 8.29
CA ARG A 374 -8.63 -8.41 7.49
C ARG A 374 -9.69 -8.42 6.39
N GLN A 375 -10.89 -7.94 6.68
CA GLN A 375 -11.95 -7.82 5.69
C GLN A 375 -11.56 -6.81 4.60
N ALA A 376 -11.14 -5.60 4.98
CA ALA A 376 -10.69 -4.58 4.06
C ALA A 376 -9.52 -5.07 3.17
N GLY A 377 -8.58 -5.81 3.76
CA GLY A 377 -7.47 -6.42 3.03
C GLY A 377 -7.91 -7.52 2.05
N ALA A 378 -8.88 -8.35 2.43
CA ALA A 378 -9.42 -9.36 1.53
C ALA A 378 -10.12 -8.73 0.30
N GLU A 379 -10.94 -7.70 0.51
CA GLU A 379 -11.59 -6.93 -0.56
C GLU A 379 -10.56 -6.22 -1.46
N ALA A 380 -9.50 -5.71 -0.86
CA ALA A 380 -8.40 -5.05 -1.58
C ALA A 380 -7.46 -6.03 -2.31
N GLY A 381 -7.53 -7.35 -2.05
CA GLY A 381 -6.56 -8.32 -2.53
C GLY A 381 -5.20 -8.23 -1.83
N GLU A 382 -5.13 -7.59 -0.66
CA GLU A 382 -3.95 -7.42 0.18
C GLU A 382 -4.08 -8.29 1.43
N ARG A 383 -3.69 -9.55 1.32
CA ARG A 383 -3.90 -10.56 2.36
C ARG A 383 -3.04 -10.31 3.60
N MET A 384 -3.63 -10.57 4.76
CA MET A 384 -2.94 -10.55 6.05
C MET A 384 -3.35 -11.71 6.95
N TRP A 385 -2.47 -12.10 7.85
CA TRP A 385 -2.72 -13.12 8.86
C TRP A 385 -2.53 -12.53 10.25
N ARG A 386 -3.52 -12.73 11.15
CA ARG A 386 -3.40 -12.26 12.53
C ARG A 386 -2.47 -13.19 13.31
N MET A 387 -1.42 -12.61 13.85
CA MET A 387 -0.42 -13.24 14.70
C MET A 387 -0.71 -12.93 16.17
N PRO A 388 -0.37 -13.83 17.11
CA PRO A 388 -0.59 -13.59 18.53
C PRO A 388 0.39 -12.56 19.09
N LEU A 389 -0.12 -11.69 19.98
CA LEU A 389 0.66 -10.91 20.94
C LEU A 389 0.73 -11.72 22.24
N ASN A 390 1.75 -12.57 22.40
CA ASN A 390 1.84 -13.43 23.57
C ASN A 390 2.51 -12.70 24.73
N ALA A 391 1.72 -12.37 25.74
CA ALA A 391 2.18 -11.67 26.95
C ALA A 391 3.26 -12.40 27.74
N ASP A 392 3.33 -13.75 27.65
CA ASP A 392 4.37 -14.55 28.33
C ASP A 392 5.79 -14.18 27.86
N TYR A 393 5.91 -13.59 26.67
CA TYR A 393 7.20 -13.18 26.13
C TYR A 393 7.64 -11.77 26.55
N HIS A 394 6.81 -11.04 27.32
CA HIS A 394 7.15 -9.67 27.76
C HIS A 394 8.41 -9.63 28.64
N GLU A 395 8.65 -10.68 29.44
CA GLU A 395 9.88 -10.80 30.24
C GLU A 395 11.16 -10.80 29.37
N LEU A 396 11.09 -11.21 28.11
CA LEU A 396 12.23 -11.18 27.19
C LEU A 396 12.60 -9.76 26.74
N LEU A 397 11.71 -8.78 26.98
CA LEU A 397 11.98 -7.37 26.71
C LEU A 397 12.73 -6.66 27.87
N ARG A 398 13.02 -7.34 28.98
CA ARG A 398 13.74 -6.73 30.11
C ARG A 398 15.17 -6.38 29.74
N SER A 399 15.62 -5.22 30.19
CA SER A 399 17.01 -4.78 30.15
C SER A 399 17.53 -4.51 31.57
N ASP A 400 18.82 -4.67 31.76
CA ASP A 400 19.47 -4.34 33.03
C ASP A 400 19.83 -2.84 33.14
N VAL A 401 19.77 -2.10 32.03
CA VAL A 401 20.26 -0.71 31.93
C VAL A 401 19.20 0.27 31.38
N ALA A 402 18.04 -0.24 30.97
CA ALA A 402 16.92 0.55 30.40
C ALA A 402 15.57 -0.06 30.83
N ASP A 403 14.48 0.63 30.57
CA ASP A 403 13.14 0.10 30.84
C ASP A 403 12.85 -1.16 30.03
N ARG A 404 13.43 -1.26 28.82
CA ARG A 404 13.27 -2.43 27.94
C ARG A 404 14.43 -2.65 26.98
N HIS A 405 14.50 -3.86 26.45
CA HIS A 405 15.41 -4.26 25.38
C HIS A 405 14.71 -4.16 24.02
N SER A 406 15.31 -3.46 23.05
CA SER A 406 14.63 -3.21 21.76
C SER A 406 14.65 -4.41 20.81
N SER A 407 15.61 -5.30 20.91
CA SER A 407 15.84 -6.38 19.93
C SER A 407 16.21 -7.71 20.57
N PRO A 408 15.31 -8.34 21.35
CA PRO A 408 15.52 -9.70 21.79
C PRO A 408 15.45 -10.67 20.58
N THR A 409 16.03 -11.86 20.73
CA THR A 409 16.34 -12.81 19.65
C THR A 409 15.13 -13.51 18.99
N HIS A 410 13.89 -13.17 19.32
CA HIS A 410 12.70 -13.94 18.97
C HIS A 410 11.71 -13.23 18.02
N GLY A 411 12.10 -13.00 16.77
CA GLY A 411 11.19 -12.78 15.65
C GLY A 411 10.18 -11.62 15.72
N GLY A 412 9.16 -11.68 14.86
CA GLY A 412 8.19 -10.61 14.64
C GLY A 412 7.27 -10.31 15.81
N GLY A 413 6.85 -11.33 16.58
CA GLY A 413 6.01 -11.14 17.76
C GLY A 413 6.68 -10.28 18.83
N MET A 414 8.01 -10.39 19.00
CA MET A 414 8.76 -9.56 19.94
C MET A 414 8.85 -8.10 19.48
N ALA A 415 8.96 -7.86 18.17
CA ALA A 415 8.93 -6.50 17.64
C ALA A 415 7.56 -5.84 17.88
N ALA A 416 6.48 -6.59 17.68
CA ALA A 416 5.13 -6.11 17.92
C ALA A 416 4.87 -5.85 19.43
N LEU A 417 5.34 -6.73 20.32
CA LEU A 417 5.27 -6.52 21.78
C LEU A 417 6.05 -5.28 22.22
N PHE A 418 7.24 -5.08 21.67
CA PHE A 418 8.02 -3.86 21.91
C PHE A 418 7.24 -2.60 21.52
N LEU A 419 6.62 -2.58 20.32
CA LEU A 419 5.82 -1.44 19.86
C LEU A 419 4.58 -1.21 20.72
N ARG A 420 3.92 -2.29 21.16
CA ARG A 420 2.73 -2.23 22.01
C ARG A 420 2.99 -1.42 23.29
N ASP A 421 4.16 -1.48 23.86
CA ASP A 421 4.53 -0.75 25.08
C ASP A 421 4.51 0.78 24.91
N PHE A 422 4.56 1.27 23.67
CA PHE A 422 4.51 2.72 23.36
C PHE A 422 3.11 3.21 22.97
N THR A 423 2.11 2.33 22.96
CA THR A 423 0.75 2.69 22.62
C THR A 423 -0.02 3.34 23.77
N GLY A 424 0.41 3.12 25.00
CA GLY A 424 -0.16 3.76 26.20
C GLY A 424 -1.70 3.67 26.26
N PRO A 425 -2.43 4.80 26.18
CA PRO A 425 -3.87 4.83 26.41
C PRO A 425 -4.71 4.26 25.25
N TYR A 426 -4.10 3.90 24.11
CA TYR A 426 -4.83 3.37 22.95
C TYR A 426 -4.41 1.94 22.56
N ALA A 427 -3.81 1.18 23.48
CA ALA A 427 -3.35 -0.20 23.23
C ALA A 427 -4.48 -1.14 22.76
N ASP A 428 -5.71 -0.92 23.26
CA ASP A 428 -6.92 -1.67 22.92
C ASP A 428 -7.54 -1.32 21.55
N ARG A 429 -7.03 -0.28 20.88
CA ARG A 429 -7.47 0.20 19.57
C ARG A 429 -6.30 0.44 18.61
N TRP A 430 -5.24 -0.32 18.80
CA TRP A 430 -4.02 -0.31 17.98
C TRP A 430 -3.87 -1.60 17.17
N ALA A 431 -3.34 -1.46 15.97
CA ALA A 431 -2.91 -2.56 15.13
C ALA A 431 -1.58 -2.26 14.47
N HIS A 432 -0.69 -3.25 14.46
CA HIS A 432 0.58 -3.26 13.72
C HIS A 432 0.49 -4.18 12.51
N LEU A 433 0.90 -3.68 11.35
CA LEU A 433 1.00 -4.43 10.10
C LEU A 433 2.48 -4.54 9.68
N ASP A 434 3.07 -5.74 9.88
CA ASP A 434 4.41 -6.03 9.35
C ASP A 434 4.29 -6.45 7.88
N ILE A 435 4.66 -5.52 7.01
CA ILE A 435 4.58 -5.64 5.56
C ILE A 435 5.91 -6.00 4.90
N ALA A 436 6.88 -6.49 5.66
CA ALA A 436 8.22 -6.83 5.14
C ALA A 436 8.18 -7.85 3.98
N GLY A 437 7.17 -8.74 3.97
CA GLY A 437 6.93 -9.65 2.86
C GLY A 437 6.33 -8.93 1.65
N PRO A 438 5.08 -8.44 1.73
CA PRO A 438 4.33 -7.99 0.57
C PRO A 438 4.66 -6.58 0.07
N ALA A 439 5.51 -5.81 0.75
CA ALA A 439 5.91 -4.48 0.29
C ALA A 439 6.74 -4.46 -1.01
N TRP A 440 7.31 -5.59 -1.39
CA TRP A 440 8.15 -5.74 -2.57
C TRP A 440 7.90 -7.04 -3.31
N THR A 441 7.93 -7.00 -4.64
CA THR A 441 7.91 -8.20 -5.49
C THR A 441 9.01 -8.17 -6.55
N ASP A 442 9.58 -9.33 -6.86
CA ASP A 442 10.54 -9.49 -7.97
C ASP A 442 9.87 -9.95 -9.27
N THR A 443 8.56 -10.24 -9.22
CA THR A 443 7.77 -10.71 -10.35
C THR A 443 6.72 -9.70 -10.75
N THR A 444 6.18 -9.85 -11.96
CA THR A 444 4.99 -9.13 -12.42
C THR A 444 3.87 -10.15 -12.54
N GLU A 445 2.85 -10.04 -11.68
CA GLU A 445 1.73 -10.98 -11.62
C GLU A 445 0.48 -10.29 -11.06
N GLY A 446 -0.71 -10.61 -11.61
CA GLY A 446 -1.93 -9.92 -11.22
C GLY A 446 -1.78 -8.40 -11.40
N GLU A 447 -2.22 -7.64 -10.42
CA GLU A 447 -2.06 -6.17 -10.38
C GLU A 447 -0.68 -5.71 -9.91
N LEU A 448 0.19 -6.63 -9.52
CA LEU A 448 1.54 -6.32 -9.07
C LEU A 448 2.51 -6.20 -10.23
N THR A 449 3.41 -5.23 -10.14
CA THR A 449 4.56 -5.07 -11.04
C THR A 449 5.85 -5.11 -10.23
N ARG A 450 6.94 -5.60 -10.83
CA ARG A 450 8.24 -5.71 -10.16
C ARG A 450 8.64 -4.43 -9.47
N GLY A 451 9.03 -4.53 -8.19
CA GLY A 451 9.43 -3.39 -7.35
C GLY A 451 8.51 -3.21 -6.14
N GLY A 452 8.38 -1.98 -5.67
CA GLY A 452 7.46 -1.61 -4.61
C GLY A 452 6.02 -1.86 -5.03
N THR A 453 5.26 -2.53 -4.16
CA THR A 453 3.89 -2.97 -4.48
C THR A 453 2.83 -1.93 -4.15
N GLY A 454 3.13 -1.00 -3.24
CA GLY A 454 2.16 -0.08 -2.65
C GLY A 454 1.18 -0.79 -1.71
N TRP A 455 1.56 -1.95 -1.17
CA TRP A 455 0.76 -2.72 -0.24
C TRP A 455 0.32 -1.87 0.97
N GLY A 456 -0.91 -2.02 1.37
CA GLY A 456 -1.55 -1.29 2.45
C GLY A 456 -2.37 -0.08 2.01
N VAL A 457 -2.07 0.54 0.86
CA VAL A 457 -2.84 1.70 0.37
C VAL A 457 -4.30 1.33 0.12
N ARG A 458 -4.55 0.25 -0.59
CA ARG A 458 -5.89 -0.23 -0.92
C ARG A 458 -6.65 -0.68 0.32
N THR A 459 -5.97 -1.44 1.19
CA THR A 459 -6.53 -1.87 2.49
C THR A 459 -6.95 -0.69 3.34
N LEU A 460 -6.06 0.31 3.52
CA LEU A 460 -6.36 1.49 4.33
C LEU A 460 -7.52 2.29 3.75
N LEU A 461 -7.56 2.52 2.43
CA LEU A 461 -8.66 3.24 1.80
C LEU A 461 -9.99 2.49 1.94
N ARG A 462 -10.01 1.15 1.84
CA ARG A 462 -11.22 0.33 2.10
C ARG A 462 -11.65 0.45 3.54
N TYR A 463 -10.72 0.29 4.49
CA TYR A 463 -11.00 0.41 5.92
C TYR A 463 -11.58 1.80 6.27
N LEU A 464 -10.92 2.87 5.84
CA LEU A 464 -11.35 4.25 6.10
C LEU A 464 -12.71 4.55 5.47
N SER A 465 -12.99 4.03 4.28
CA SER A 465 -14.30 4.17 3.62
C SER A 465 -15.41 3.38 4.31
N ALA A 466 -15.08 2.32 5.06
CA ALA A 466 -16.05 1.53 5.80
C ALA A 466 -16.48 2.22 7.11
N LEU A 467 -15.61 3.04 7.72
CA LEU A 467 -15.91 3.79 8.93
C LEU A 467 -17.08 4.80 8.73
N ASP A 468 -17.22 5.34 7.50
CA ASP A 468 -18.31 6.23 7.13
C ASP A 468 -19.68 5.54 7.12
N ARG A 469 -19.72 4.25 6.74
CA ARG A 469 -20.97 3.48 6.60
C ARG A 469 -21.51 2.93 7.92
N SER A 470 -20.73 3.03 8.99
CA SER A 470 -21.07 2.45 10.30
C SER A 470 -21.74 3.46 11.24
N GLN A 471 -21.88 4.71 10.81
CA GLN A 471 -22.61 5.81 11.51
C GLN A 471 -23.98 6.05 10.85
#